data_366e18ab717debe8eda5dbebd596ecf1
#
_entry.id   366e18ab717debe8eda5dbebd596ecf1
#
_cell.length_a   1.000
_cell.length_b   1.000
_cell.length_c   1.000
_cell.angle_alpha   90.00
_cell.angle_beta   90.00
_cell.angle_gamma   90.00
#
_symmetry.space_group_name_H-M   'P 1'
#
loop_
_entity.id
_entity.type
_entity.pdbx_description
1 polymer ?
#
loop_
_entity_poly.entity_id
_entity_poly.type
_entity_poly.pdbx_seq_one_letter_code
_entity_poly.pdbx_strand_id
1 'polypeptide(L)'
;MSTNAELSTRKDSAISRGVGVLTQIYADRAENAEVWDVEGNRYIDFAAGIAVLNTGHRHPKVMEAVKAQLDRFTHTCHQVLPYENYVALAERLNKLVPIPGEKKTVFVTTGAEAVENAVKVARSA
;
A
#
# COMPACT_ATOMS: atom_id res chain seq x y z
N MET A 1 4.74 -15.84 -21.98
CA MET A 1 4.29 -14.76 -21.07
C MET A 1 3.22 -13.97 -21.79
N SER A 2 2.24 -13.42 -21.10
CA SER A 2 1.20 -12.60 -21.74
C SER A 2 1.78 -11.26 -22.20
N THR A 3 1.28 -10.72 -23.31
CA THR A 3 1.62 -9.36 -23.78
C THR A 3 0.75 -8.32 -23.10
N ASN A 4 1.15 -7.05 -23.19
CA ASN A 4 0.33 -5.92 -22.72
C ASN A 4 -1.05 -5.90 -23.42
N ALA A 5 -1.11 -6.19 -24.71
CA ALA A 5 -2.36 -6.25 -25.48
C ALA A 5 -3.29 -7.39 -25.02
N GLU A 6 -2.74 -8.59 -24.78
CA GLU A 6 -3.51 -9.73 -24.25
C GLU A 6 -4.06 -9.44 -22.86
N LEU A 7 -3.27 -8.80 -21.98
CA LEU A 7 -3.72 -8.40 -20.64
C LEU A 7 -4.80 -7.32 -20.70
N SER A 8 -4.71 -6.38 -21.63
CA SER A 8 -5.76 -5.37 -21.86
C SER A 8 -7.09 -6.04 -22.26
N THR A 9 -7.04 -6.98 -23.20
CA THR A 9 -8.23 -7.74 -23.62
C THR A 9 -8.86 -8.53 -22.47
N ARG A 10 -8.03 -9.21 -21.68
CA ARG A 10 -8.49 -9.96 -20.49
C ARG A 10 -9.08 -9.04 -19.42
N LYS A 11 -8.45 -7.89 -19.18
CA LYS A 11 -8.96 -6.85 -18.26
C LYS A 11 -10.35 -6.37 -18.70
N ASP A 12 -10.55 -6.06 -19.97
CA ASP A 12 -11.83 -5.55 -20.48
C ASP A 12 -12.95 -6.57 -20.35
N SER A 13 -12.62 -7.87 -20.39
CA SER A 13 -13.58 -8.95 -20.17
C SER A 13 -13.89 -9.22 -18.70
N ALA A 14 -12.92 -9.02 -17.79
CA ALA A 14 -12.99 -9.50 -16.42
C ALA A 14 -13.22 -8.38 -15.38
N ILE A 15 -12.87 -7.15 -15.70
CA ILE A 15 -12.88 -6.03 -14.74
C ILE A 15 -13.99 -5.04 -15.12
N SER A 16 -14.73 -4.57 -14.12
CA SER A 16 -15.79 -3.57 -14.29
C SER A 16 -15.28 -2.30 -14.98
N ARG A 17 -16.07 -1.72 -15.87
CA ARG A 17 -15.77 -0.45 -16.57
C ARG A 17 -15.51 0.72 -15.64
N GLY A 18 -16.03 0.69 -14.41
CA GLY A 18 -15.76 1.71 -13.39
C GLY A 18 -14.33 1.73 -12.86
N VAL A 19 -13.56 0.68 -13.12
CA VAL A 19 -12.13 0.59 -12.74
C VAL A 19 -11.28 1.07 -13.91
N GLY A 20 -11.07 2.40 -13.99
CA GLY A 20 -10.20 3.00 -15.00
C GLY A 20 -8.73 2.72 -14.75
N VAL A 21 -7.94 2.66 -15.83
CA VAL A 21 -6.47 2.61 -15.79
C VAL A 21 -5.89 3.77 -16.62
N LEU A 22 -4.80 4.34 -16.17
CA LEU A 22 -4.14 5.46 -16.86
C LEU A 22 -3.25 5.01 -18.03
N THR A 23 -2.85 3.75 -18.03
CA THR A 23 -1.96 3.20 -19.07
C THR A 23 -2.39 1.78 -19.41
N GLN A 24 -1.94 1.28 -20.57
CA GLN A 24 -2.09 -0.13 -20.96
C GLN A 24 -0.79 -0.92 -20.79
N ILE A 25 0.09 -0.45 -19.94
CA ILE A 25 1.35 -1.10 -19.58
C ILE A 25 1.10 -1.91 -18.31
N TYR A 26 1.41 -3.20 -18.34
CA TYR A 26 1.21 -4.11 -17.21
C TYR A 26 2.56 -4.44 -16.57
N ALA A 27 2.74 -3.98 -15.34
CA ALA A 27 3.98 -4.18 -14.61
C ALA A 27 4.23 -5.66 -14.30
N ASP A 28 5.45 -6.12 -14.55
CA ASP A 28 5.95 -7.45 -14.15
C ASP A 28 6.83 -7.35 -12.91
N ARG A 29 7.77 -6.41 -12.90
CA ARG A 29 8.69 -6.19 -11.78
C ARG A 29 9.04 -4.73 -11.63
N ALA A 30 9.50 -4.38 -10.43
CA ALA A 30 9.96 -3.03 -10.14
C ALA A 30 11.10 -3.06 -9.12
N GLU A 31 12.01 -2.08 -9.20
CA GLU A 31 13.11 -1.91 -8.28
C GLU A 31 13.53 -0.44 -8.21
N ASN A 32 13.69 0.08 -7.01
CA ASN A 32 14.02 1.49 -6.76
C ASN A 32 13.06 2.45 -7.50
N ALA A 33 13.51 3.21 -8.49
CA ALA A 33 12.71 4.14 -9.29
C ALA A 33 12.33 3.58 -10.68
N GLU A 34 12.43 2.27 -10.88
CA GLU A 34 12.26 1.65 -12.18
C GLU A 34 11.19 0.55 -12.16
N VAL A 35 10.42 0.47 -13.26
CA VAL A 35 9.41 -0.57 -13.50
C VAL A 35 9.68 -1.21 -14.85
N TRP A 36 9.49 -2.51 -14.94
CA TRP A 36 9.50 -3.27 -16.20
C TRP A 36 8.12 -3.86 -16.44
N ASP A 37 7.66 -3.76 -17.67
CA ASP A 37 6.41 -4.39 -18.07
C ASP A 37 6.59 -5.88 -18.40
N VAL A 38 5.49 -6.55 -18.69
CA VAL A 38 5.45 -7.97 -19.03
C VAL A 38 6.17 -8.30 -20.35
N GLU A 39 6.49 -7.32 -21.17
CA GLU A 39 7.25 -7.45 -22.41
C GLU A 39 8.72 -7.09 -22.22
N GLY A 40 9.13 -6.72 -21.00
CA GLY A 40 10.50 -6.41 -20.63
C GLY A 40 10.92 -4.96 -20.91
N ASN A 41 10.01 -4.09 -21.33
CA ASN A 41 10.31 -2.69 -21.50
C ASN A 41 10.49 -2.01 -20.15
N ARG A 42 11.51 -1.16 -20.05
CA ARG A 42 11.88 -0.44 -18.83
C ARG A 42 11.33 0.97 -18.83
N TYR A 43 10.80 1.40 -17.69
CA TYR A 43 10.25 2.73 -17.46
C TYR A 43 10.81 3.31 -16.17
N ILE A 44 10.95 4.66 -16.12
CA ILE A 44 11.20 5.37 -14.86
C ILE A 44 9.84 5.67 -14.24
N ASP A 45 9.64 5.23 -13.00
CA ASP A 45 8.38 5.38 -12.29
C ASP A 45 8.29 6.73 -11.56
N PHE A 46 7.71 7.72 -12.22
CA PHE A 46 7.35 9.00 -11.60
C PHE A 46 6.01 8.98 -10.88
N ALA A 47 5.19 7.94 -11.06
CA ALA A 47 3.90 7.81 -10.38
C ALA A 47 4.06 7.28 -8.94
N ALA A 48 5.06 6.45 -8.72
CA ALA A 48 5.41 5.87 -7.40
C ALA A 48 4.20 5.33 -6.62
N GLY A 49 3.25 4.67 -7.32
CA GLY A 49 2.00 4.20 -6.70
C GLY A 49 1.09 5.34 -6.21
N ILE A 50 1.06 6.47 -6.90
CA ILE A 50 0.41 7.74 -6.51
C ILE A 50 1.05 8.28 -5.22
N ALA A 51 2.38 8.50 -5.30
CA ALA A 51 3.24 9.04 -4.24
C ALA A 51 3.30 8.21 -2.95
N VAL A 52 3.12 6.90 -3.05
CA VAL A 52 3.21 5.96 -1.90
C VAL A 52 4.65 5.52 -1.63
N LEU A 53 5.45 5.32 -2.68
CA LEU A 53 6.77 4.70 -2.61
C LEU A 53 7.89 5.70 -2.34
N ASN A 54 7.90 6.33 -1.18
CA ASN A 54 8.91 7.34 -0.81
C ASN A 54 10.35 6.81 -0.75
N THR A 55 10.53 5.50 -0.58
CA THR A 55 11.84 4.84 -0.50
C THR A 55 12.20 4.08 -1.78
N GLY A 56 11.38 4.19 -2.81
CA GLY A 56 11.47 3.38 -4.01
C GLY A 56 10.89 1.97 -3.85
N HIS A 57 10.76 1.27 -4.97
CA HIS A 57 10.30 -0.12 -5.00
C HIS A 57 11.27 -1.04 -4.30
N ARG A 58 10.76 -1.94 -3.47
CA ARG A 58 11.52 -3.03 -2.85
C ARG A 58 12.75 -2.57 -2.06
N HIS A 59 12.64 -1.49 -1.30
CA HIS A 59 13.75 -1.03 -0.46
C HIS A 59 14.31 -2.19 0.40
N PRO A 60 15.63 -2.47 0.39
CA PRO A 60 16.21 -3.68 1.00
C PRO A 60 15.80 -3.93 2.44
N LYS A 61 15.85 -2.91 3.30
CA LYS A 61 15.44 -3.02 4.71
C LYS A 61 13.95 -3.33 4.89
N VAL A 62 13.09 -2.81 4.01
CA VAL A 62 11.65 -3.11 4.03
C VAL A 62 11.43 -4.56 3.62
N MET A 63 12.10 -5.02 2.56
CA MET A 63 12.01 -6.40 2.09
C MET A 63 12.50 -7.41 3.12
N GLU A 64 13.57 -7.08 3.82
CA GLU A 64 14.10 -7.91 4.92
C GLU A 64 13.07 -8.05 6.04
N ALA A 65 12.49 -6.94 6.51
CA ALA A 65 11.48 -6.95 7.56
C ALA A 65 10.20 -7.71 7.15
N VAL A 66 9.76 -7.55 5.89
CA VAL A 66 8.59 -8.28 5.34
C VAL A 66 8.85 -9.78 5.32
N LYS A 67 10.03 -10.22 4.83
CA LYS A 67 10.40 -11.64 4.80
C LYS A 67 10.45 -12.24 6.21
N ALA A 68 11.10 -11.55 7.15
CA ALA A 68 11.14 -11.99 8.54
C ALA A 68 9.75 -12.10 9.18
N GLN A 69 8.83 -11.22 8.83
CA GLN A 69 7.45 -11.30 9.31
C GLN A 69 6.67 -12.46 8.67
N LEU A 70 6.89 -12.75 7.38
CA LEU A 70 6.25 -13.87 6.69
C LEU A 70 6.61 -15.23 7.30
N ASP A 71 7.83 -15.37 7.82
CA ASP A 71 8.29 -16.58 8.54
C ASP A 71 7.59 -16.78 9.90
N ARG A 72 6.90 -15.76 10.42
CA ARG A 72 6.17 -15.82 11.70
C ARG A 72 4.67 -16.05 11.50
N PHE A 73 3.99 -15.15 10.81
CA PHE A 73 2.57 -15.24 10.44
C PHE A 73 2.19 -14.14 9.45
N THR A 74 1.10 -14.36 8.71
CA THR A 74 0.57 -13.40 7.71
C THR A 74 -0.62 -12.61 8.20
N HIS A 75 -1.51 -13.21 9.00
CA HIS A 75 -2.72 -12.56 9.49
C HIS A 75 -3.24 -13.24 10.77
N THR A 76 -3.64 -12.44 11.76
CA THR A 76 -4.25 -12.92 13.01
C THR A 76 -5.55 -12.19 13.35
N CYS A 77 -5.95 -11.16 12.61
CA CYS A 77 -6.97 -10.19 12.99
C CYS A 77 -6.67 -9.55 14.36
N HIS A 78 -6.12 -8.33 14.37
CA HIS A 78 -5.65 -7.66 15.59
C HIS A 78 -6.67 -7.63 16.74
N GLN A 79 -7.97 -7.55 16.42
CA GLN A 79 -9.04 -7.56 17.43
C GLN A 79 -9.23 -8.91 18.10
N VAL A 80 -8.84 -10.00 17.44
CA VAL A 80 -8.94 -11.38 17.97
C VAL A 80 -7.64 -11.78 18.67
N LEU A 81 -6.51 -11.58 17.96
CA LEU A 81 -5.19 -11.90 18.48
C LEU A 81 -4.24 -10.75 18.14
N PRO A 82 -4.04 -9.81 19.07
CA PRO A 82 -3.19 -8.64 18.84
C PRO A 82 -1.72 -9.03 18.67
N TYR A 83 -0.94 -8.16 18.02
CA TYR A 83 0.47 -8.37 17.75
C TYR A 83 1.27 -7.07 17.88
N GLU A 84 2.55 -7.24 18.22
CA GLU A 84 3.47 -6.17 18.59
C GLU A 84 3.62 -5.08 17.52
N ASN A 85 3.73 -5.46 16.24
CA ASN A 85 3.99 -4.48 15.16
C ASN A 85 2.88 -3.42 15.05
N TYR A 86 1.64 -3.78 15.34
CA TYR A 86 0.52 -2.83 15.35
C TYR A 86 0.68 -1.82 16.48
N VAL A 87 1.02 -2.28 17.68
CA VAL A 87 1.23 -1.43 18.86
C VAL A 87 2.45 -0.52 18.65
N ALA A 88 3.57 -1.08 18.23
CA ALA A 88 4.80 -0.34 18.01
C ALA A 88 4.65 0.76 16.93
N LEU A 89 3.90 0.49 15.87
CA LEU A 89 3.59 1.50 14.85
C LEU A 89 2.72 2.63 15.42
N ALA A 90 1.70 2.31 16.20
CA ALA A 90 0.84 3.31 16.85
C ALA A 90 1.64 4.20 17.80
N GLU A 91 2.49 3.62 18.64
CA GLU A 91 3.39 4.37 19.54
C GLU A 91 4.34 5.29 18.78
N ARG A 92 4.91 4.81 17.68
CA ARG A 92 5.80 5.62 16.85
C ARG A 92 5.06 6.79 16.20
N LEU A 93 3.87 6.57 15.66
CA LEU A 93 3.05 7.64 15.07
C LEU A 93 2.63 8.66 16.11
N ASN A 94 2.22 8.25 17.30
CA ASN A 94 1.88 9.13 18.40
C ASN A 94 3.05 10.06 18.82
N LYS A 95 4.29 9.59 18.69
CA LYS A 95 5.48 10.41 18.95
C LYS A 95 5.81 11.37 17.80
N LEU A 96 5.57 10.96 16.55
CA LEU A 96 5.95 11.72 15.37
C LEU A 96 4.96 12.82 14.99
N VAL A 97 3.66 12.61 15.22
CA VAL A 97 2.62 13.55 14.81
C VAL A 97 2.69 14.81 15.67
N PRO A 98 2.85 16.02 15.07
CA PRO A 98 3.03 17.28 15.79
C PRO A 98 1.68 17.86 16.30
N ILE A 99 0.90 17.05 16.97
CA ILE A 99 -0.35 17.45 17.64
C ILE A 99 -0.07 17.48 19.14
N PRO A 100 -0.42 18.53 19.88
CA PRO A 100 -0.22 18.60 21.33
C PRO A 100 -1.14 17.64 22.08
N GLY A 101 -0.74 17.27 23.30
CA GLY A 101 -1.53 16.43 24.19
C GLY A 101 -1.40 14.92 23.96
N GLU A 102 -2.19 14.14 24.69
CA GLU A 102 -2.27 12.70 24.54
C GLU A 102 -2.87 12.31 23.18
N LYS A 103 -2.27 11.34 22.53
CA LYS A 103 -2.69 10.88 21.20
C LYS A 103 -2.89 9.37 21.18
N LYS A 104 -3.88 8.93 20.42
CA LYS A 104 -4.14 7.52 20.14
C LYS A 104 -4.33 7.32 18.65
N THR A 105 -3.75 6.25 18.12
CA THR A 105 -3.82 5.92 16.69
C THR A 105 -4.80 4.78 16.47
N VAL A 106 -5.64 4.91 15.45
CA VAL A 106 -6.45 3.84 14.89
C VAL A 106 -6.01 3.59 13.45
N PHE A 107 -5.86 2.33 13.07
CA PHE A 107 -5.57 1.95 11.70
C PHE A 107 -6.83 1.43 11.03
N VAL A 108 -7.02 1.85 9.78
CA VAL A 108 -8.12 1.43 8.89
C VAL A 108 -7.54 0.96 7.58
N THR A 109 -8.33 0.29 6.74
CA THR A 109 -7.83 -0.37 5.54
C THR A 109 -7.79 0.53 4.31
N THR A 110 -8.54 1.64 4.33
CA THR A 110 -8.58 2.60 3.20
C THR A 110 -8.50 4.05 3.66
N GLY A 111 -8.07 4.94 2.74
CA GLY A 111 -8.11 6.38 2.98
C GLY A 111 -9.54 6.93 3.15
N ALA A 112 -10.52 6.36 2.46
CA ALA A 112 -11.93 6.72 2.61
C ALA A 112 -12.43 6.45 4.03
N GLU A 113 -12.13 5.28 4.59
CA GLU A 113 -12.45 4.95 5.99
C GLU A 113 -11.74 5.89 6.97
N ALA A 114 -10.49 6.26 6.70
CA ALA A 114 -9.75 7.19 7.54
C ALA A 114 -10.42 8.56 7.60
N VAL A 115 -10.79 9.11 6.46
CA VAL A 115 -11.49 10.41 6.37
C VAL A 115 -12.89 10.33 7.01
N GLU A 116 -13.66 9.28 6.73
CA GLU A 116 -14.99 9.10 7.32
C GLU A 116 -14.93 9.02 8.84
N ASN A 117 -14.00 8.25 9.39
CA ASN A 117 -13.83 8.14 10.84
C ASN A 117 -13.32 9.46 11.45
N ALA A 118 -12.42 10.18 10.79
CA ALA A 118 -11.97 11.49 11.24
C ALA A 118 -13.14 12.49 11.35
N VAL A 119 -14.05 12.52 10.37
CA VAL A 119 -15.26 13.36 10.40
C VAL A 119 -16.19 12.94 11.54
N LYS A 120 -16.39 11.64 11.75
CA LYS A 120 -17.23 11.13 12.85
C LYS A 120 -16.66 11.53 14.21
N VAL A 121 -15.36 11.37 14.41
CA VAL A 121 -14.69 11.74 15.66
C VAL A 121 -14.80 13.26 15.90
N ALA A 122 -14.53 14.08 14.89
CA ALA A 122 -14.62 15.54 15.00
C ALA A 122 -16.04 16.05 15.32
N ARG A 123 -17.08 15.31 14.92
CA ARG A 123 -18.49 15.66 15.20
C ARG A 123 -18.96 15.17 16.55
N SER A 124 -18.27 14.24 17.17
CA SER A 124 -18.62 13.67 18.48
C SER A 124 -17.88 14.31 19.67
N ALA A 125 -16.94 15.21 19.38
CA ALA A 125 -16.12 15.91 20.36
C ALA A 125 -16.84 17.11 21.03
#